data_a1d7fc192f0e68d3f70dd3e2b3cb6570
#
_entry.id   a1d7fc192f0e68d3f70dd3e2b3cb6570
#
_cell.length_a   1.000
_cell.length_b   1.000
_cell.length_c   1.000
_cell.angle_alpha   90.00
_cell.angle_beta   90.00
_cell.angle_gamma   90.00
#
_symmetry.space_group_name_H-M   'P 1'
#
loop_
_entity.id
_entity.type
_entity.pdbx_description
1 polymer ?
#
loop_
_entity_poly.entity_id
_entity_poly.type
_entity_poly.pdbx_seq_one_letter_code
_entity_poly.pdbx_strand_id
1 'polypeptide(L)'
;MINIPPELLTNARMHYTYLHEHPELSFAEEQTAAYIRRILDRLQIQYTDAGPTGIIGFLPGRDTSRTIALRADFDALPISEKEDHPLISRKPGIMHACGHDLHTAVLLGTAEILATRSLPFNLMFIFQHGEEVLPGGARDIIGNVFFQTHLPEWIIALHAEPDLPVGQLGICPGQYMASGDEISITLHGPGGHAALPDQSADLILIASHIVVALQQITSRNASPFLPTVLTFGHFRCHSMMNIIPKEVRLEGTFRTFDETWRQEAKTRIRRITTAIAESMGAQPAIEITDGYPCLYNQPEKAEQAIGILKTEFGEKQVIRLGRRMTTEDFARYSQLLPATFIRLGVSSTTHPAGKLHTPEFFPDLAALETGIRTLCSLILNND
;
A
#
# COMPACT_ATOMS: atom_id res chain seq x y z
N MET A 1 -4.96 26.33 15.29
CA MET A 1 -5.26 25.97 13.87
C MET A 1 -4.15 26.48 12.99
N ILE A 2 -3.63 25.63 12.14
CA ILE A 2 -2.59 25.99 11.15
C ILE A 2 -3.26 26.77 10.02
N ASN A 3 -2.75 27.98 9.77
CA ASN A 3 -3.19 28.80 8.64
C ASN A 3 -2.27 28.54 7.45
N ILE A 4 -2.82 28.07 6.32
CA ILE A 4 -2.06 27.89 5.08
C ILE A 4 -2.28 29.13 4.22
N PRO A 5 -1.23 29.85 3.82
CA PRO A 5 -1.35 30.97 2.90
C PRO A 5 -2.03 30.55 1.57
N PRO A 6 -2.93 31.37 1.00
CA PRO A 6 -3.63 31.03 -0.25
C PRO A 6 -2.69 30.70 -1.42
N GLU A 7 -1.51 31.33 -1.49
CA GLU A 7 -0.49 31.05 -2.49
C GLU A 7 0.05 29.63 -2.41
N LEU A 8 0.24 29.08 -1.19
CA LEU A 8 0.71 27.71 -0.99
C LEU A 8 -0.36 26.67 -1.36
N LEU A 9 -1.65 26.99 -1.13
CA LEU A 9 -2.74 26.16 -1.64
C LEU A 9 -2.80 26.18 -3.18
N THR A 10 -2.52 27.33 -3.79
CA THR A 10 -2.41 27.45 -5.24
C THR A 10 -1.25 26.59 -5.76
N ASN A 11 -0.09 26.62 -5.11
CA ASN A 11 1.05 25.77 -5.45
C ASN A 11 0.71 24.27 -5.32
N ALA A 12 0.07 23.88 -4.22
CA ALA A 12 -0.35 22.49 -4.02
C ALA A 12 -1.31 22.01 -5.13
N ARG A 13 -2.24 22.86 -5.57
CA ARG A 13 -3.12 22.57 -6.72
C ARG A 13 -2.33 22.45 -8.02
N MET A 14 -1.32 23.29 -8.25
CA MET A 14 -0.42 23.17 -9.42
C MET A 14 0.37 21.87 -9.38
N HIS A 15 0.86 21.46 -8.20
CA HIS A 15 1.53 20.16 -8.04
C HIS A 15 0.59 19.01 -8.40
N TYR A 16 -0.62 19.00 -7.82
CA TYR A 16 -1.64 18.00 -8.14
C TYR A 16 -1.93 17.96 -9.65
N THR A 17 -2.20 19.13 -10.27
CA THR A 17 -2.51 19.22 -11.70
C THR A 17 -1.39 18.62 -12.56
N TYR A 18 -0.13 18.97 -12.27
CA TYR A 18 1.00 18.44 -13.02
C TYR A 18 1.11 16.92 -12.89
N LEU A 19 1.04 16.40 -11.66
CA LEU A 19 1.14 14.97 -11.38
C LEU A 19 0.01 14.18 -12.03
N HIS A 20 -1.23 14.68 -11.90
CA HIS A 20 -2.41 14.06 -12.48
C HIS A 20 -2.37 14.00 -14.02
N GLU A 21 -1.89 15.07 -14.66
CA GLU A 21 -1.75 15.11 -16.13
C GLU A 21 -0.60 14.23 -16.66
N HIS A 22 0.39 13.88 -15.82
CA HIS A 22 1.61 13.15 -16.24
C HIS A 22 1.85 11.87 -15.42
N PRO A 23 0.84 10.98 -15.27
CA PRO A 23 0.99 9.77 -14.46
C PRO A 23 2.02 8.82 -15.07
N GLU A 24 2.73 8.09 -14.22
CA GLU A 24 3.73 7.09 -14.63
C GLU A 24 3.54 5.82 -13.82
N LEU A 25 3.72 4.67 -14.48
CA LEU A 25 3.54 3.36 -13.85
C LEU A 25 4.66 3.07 -12.85
N SER A 26 4.37 2.16 -11.91
CA SER A 26 5.29 1.69 -10.88
C SER A 26 6.69 1.36 -11.44
N PHE A 27 7.72 1.84 -10.76
CA PHE A 27 9.15 1.68 -11.11
C PHE A 27 9.60 2.37 -12.42
N ALA A 28 8.74 3.17 -13.04
CA ALA A 28 9.03 3.91 -14.28
C ALA A 28 8.68 5.41 -14.17
N GLU A 29 8.61 5.97 -12.95
CA GLU A 29 8.15 7.32 -12.64
C GLU A 29 9.26 8.37 -12.79
N GLU A 30 9.96 8.36 -13.93
CA GLU A 30 11.15 9.20 -14.15
C GLU A 30 10.85 10.70 -14.19
N GLN A 31 9.77 11.11 -14.89
CA GLN A 31 9.39 12.52 -15.02
C GLN A 31 8.82 13.05 -13.70
N THR A 32 8.04 12.20 -12.99
CA THR A 32 7.51 12.49 -11.65
C THR A 32 8.64 12.71 -10.66
N ALA A 33 9.63 11.82 -10.64
CA ALA A 33 10.82 11.98 -9.80
C ALA A 33 11.63 13.23 -10.16
N ALA A 34 11.82 13.52 -11.45
CA ALA A 34 12.49 14.74 -11.88
C ALA A 34 11.73 16.01 -11.49
N TYR A 35 10.38 15.97 -11.50
CA TYR A 35 9.53 17.05 -11.00
C TYR A 35 9.72 17.29 -9.51
N ILE A 36 9.70 16.23 -8.71
CA ILE A 36 9.88 16.30 -7.25
C ILE A 36 11.26 16.87 -6.92
N ARG A 37 12.35 16.38 -7.53
CA ARG A 37 13.72 16.89 -7.32
C ARG A 37 13.80 18.40 -7.58
N ARG A 38 13.22 18.88 -8.68
CA ARG A 38 13.19 20.32 -9.03
C ARG A 38 12.48 21.16 -7.98
N ILE A 39 11.42 20.62 -7.33
CA ILE A 39 10.74 21.32 -6.24
C ILE A 39 11.63 21.35 -4.98
N LEU A 40 12.26 20.23 -4.62
CA LEU A 40 13.17 20.16 -3.49
C LEU A 40 14.37 21.09 -3.65
N ASP A 41 14.95 21.18 -4.87
CA ASP A 41 16.02 22.13 -5.21
C ASP A 41 15.58 23.59 -4.99
N ARG A 42 14.37 23.94 -5.45
CA ARG A 42 13.79 25.29 -5.24
C ARG A 42 13.62 25.59 -3.75
N LEU A 43 13.27 24.61 -2.95
CA LEU A 43 13.09 24.72 -1.50
C LEU A 43 14.40 24.62 -0.72
N GLN A 44 15.52 24.36 -1.39
CA GLN A 44 16.83 24.11 -0.78
C GLN A 44 16.82 22.92 0.21
N ILE A 45 15.95 21.93 -0.02
CA ILE A 45 15.91 20.68 0.72
C ILE A 45 16.89 19.72 0.08
N GLN A 46 17.89 19.26 0.83
CA GLN A 46 18.82 18.23 0.37
C GLN A 46 18.08 16.92 0.17
N TYR A 47 18.48 16.14 -0.84
CA TYR A 47 17.87 14.84 -1.09
C TYR A 47 18.88 13.80 -1.58
N THR A 48 18.49 12.56 -1.48
CA THR A 48 19.20 11.40 -2.07
C THR A 48 18.20 10.51 -2.79
N ASP A 49 18.66 9.84 -3.85
CA ASP A 49 17.84 8.87 -4.57
C ASP A 49 17.80 7.53 -3.84
N ALA A 50 16.68 6.84 -3.95
CA ALA A 50 16.44 5.53 -3.33
C ALA A 50 15.68 4.62 -4.30
N GLY A 51 16.30 3.53 -4.75
CA GLY A 51 15.77 2.70 -5.82
C GLY A 51 15.80 3.42 -7.19
N PRO A 52 14.97 2.98 -8.16
CA PRO A 52 14.99 3.56 -9.52
C PRO A 52 14.55 5.03 -9.57
N THR A 53 13.49 5.39 -8.84
CA THR A 53 12.86 6.71 -8.96
C THR A 53 12.51 7.34 -7.60
N GLY A 54 12.59 6.59 -6.49
CA GLY A 54 12.30 7.09 -5.14
C GLY A 54 13.28 8.17 -4.67
N ILE A 55 12.80 9.06 -3.79
CA ILE A 55 13.56 10.21 -3.31
C ILE A 55 13.36 10.37 -1.81
N ILE A 56 14.45 10.59 -1.10
CA ILE A 56 14.46 10.93 0.33
C ILE A 56 14.97 12.38 0.47
N GLY A 57 14.06 13.32 0.71
CA GLY A 57 14.38 14.68 1.07
C GLY A 57 14.70 14.80 2.56
N PHE A 58 15.58 15.72 2.94
CA PHE A 58 16.02 15.87 4.31
C PHE A 58 16.18 17.34 4.71
N LEU A 59 15.46 17.73 5.76
CA LEU A 59 15.53 19.04 6.38
C LEU A 59 16.13 18.90 7.78
N PRO A 60 17.37 19.38 8.02
CA PRO A 60 18.00 19.29 9.32
C PRO A 60 17.25 20.11 10.38
N GLY A 61 17.07 19.54 11.56
CA GLY A 61 16.55 20.20 12.73
C GLY A 61 17.64 20.76 13.66
N ARG A 62 17.22 21.33 14.79
CA ARG A 62 18.14 21.80 15.83
C ARG A 62 18.77 20.64 16.61
N ASP A 63 17.99 19.58 16.86
CA ASP A 63 18.49 18.31 17.42
C ASP A 63 18.61 17.29 16.29
N THR A 64 19.84 17.02 15.89
CA THR A 64 20.15 16.11 14.78
C THR A 64 20.10 14.64 15.17
N SER A 65 19.86 14.32 16.44
CA SER A 65 19.74 12.93 16.93
C SER A 65 18.34 12.35 16.70
N ARG A 66 17.31 13.19 16.49
CA ARG A 66 15.93 12.79 16.29
C ARG A 66 15.50 13.05 14.85
N THR A 67 14.79 12.12 14.26
CA THR A 67 14.24 12.24 12.89
C THR A 67 12.78 11.79 12.87
N ILE A 68 11.91 12.57 12.21
CA ILE A 68 10.54 12.18 11.88
C ILE A 68 10.44 12.09 10.36
N ALA A 69 9.69 11.13 9.84
CA ALA A 69 9.49 10.97 8.42
C ALA A 69 8.02 11.17 8.01
N LEU A 70 7.82 11.80 6.87
CA LEU A 70 6.56 11.89 6.16
C LEU A 70 6.69 11.15 4.83
N ARG A 71 5.73 10.30 4.47
CA ARG A 71 5.77 9.52 3.23
C ARG A 71 4.58 9.82 2.33
N ALA A 72 4.83 9.95 1.05
CA ALA A 72 3.86 9.87 -0.02
C ALA A 72 4.39 8.93 -1.11
N ASP A 73 3.50 8.11 -1.66
CA ASP A 73 3.69 7.35 -2.90
C ASP A 73 3.37 8.23 -4.11
N PHE A 74 3.86 7.83 -5.31
CA PHE A 74 3.65 8.65 -6.51
C PHE A 74 3.48 7.86 -7.83
N ASP A 75 3.36 6.55 -7.79
CA ASP A 75 3.09 5.73 -8.97
C ASP A 75 1.61 5.74 -9.37
N ALA A 76 1.33 5.39 -10.62
CA ALA A 76 0.01 5.37 -11.22
C ALA A 76 -0.35 3.95 -11.70
N LEU A 77 -1.61 3.78 -12.08
CA LEU A 77 -2.20 2.51 -12.50
C LEU A 77 -2.49 2.46 -14.02
N PRO A 78 -2.42 1.28 -14.65
CA PRO A 78 -2.76 1.08 -16.07
C PRO A 78 -4.27 1.05 -16.26
N ILE A 79 -4.95 2.15 -15.95
CA ILE A 79 -6.40 2.34 -16.02
C ILE A 79 -6.67 3.55 -16.92
N SER A 80 -7.59 3.41 -17.88
CA SER A 80 -8.06 4.54 -18.68
C SER A 80 -8.99 5.41 -17.85
N GLU A 81 -8.65 6.67 -17.74
CA GLU A 81 -9.45 7.64 -17.00
C GLU A 81 -10.75 7.98 -17.74
N LYS A 82 -11.77 8.35 -16.99
CA LYS A 82 -13.07 8.77 -17.52
C LYS A 82 -12.97 10.15 -18.19
N GLU A 83 -13.46 10.26 -19.42
CA GLU A 83 -13.28 11.45 -20.27
C GLU A 83 -13.99 12.73 -19.77
N ASP A 84 -14.95 12.64 -18.86
CA ASP A 84 -15.72 13.76 -18.33
C ASP A 84 -15.16 14.35 -17.01
N HIS A 85 -13.97 13.91 -16.57
CA HIS A 85 -13.29 14.55 -15.45
C HIS A 85 -12.83 15.96 -15.79
N PRO A 86 -12.84 16.89 -14.83
CA PRO A 86 -12.44 18.29 -15.07
C PRO A 86 -10.93 18.45 -15.34
N LEU A 87 -10.13 17.47 -14.98
CA LEU A 87 -8.73 17.34 -15.27
C LEU A 87 -8.46 15.90 -15.70
N ILE A 88 -7.74 15.68 -16.79
CA ILE A 88 -7.55 14.35 -17.38
C ILE A 88 -6.06 14.06 -17.60
N SER A 89 -5.68 12.81 -17.38
CA SER A 89 -4.37 12.30 -17.75
C SER A 89 -4.03 12.56 -19.21
N ARG A 90 -2.81 13.02 -19.48
CA ARG A 90 -2.27 13.17 -20.85
C ARG A 90 -1.63 11.90 -21.36
N LYS A 91 -1.61 10.82 -20.57
CA LYS A 91 -1.09 9.51 -20.96
C LYS A 91 -2.24 8.50 -21.09
N PRO A 92 -2.71 8.22 -22.32
CA PRO A 92 -3.83 7.29 -22.52
C PRO A 92 -3.59 5.94 -21.85
N GLY A 93 -4.59 5.44 -21.13
CA GLY A 93 -4.52 4.15 -20.45
C GLY A 93 -3.80 4.16 -19.10
N ILE A 94 -3.38 5.33 -18.60
CA ILE A 94 -2.71 5.47 -17.31
C ILE A 94 -3.35 6.61 -16.53
N MET A 95 -3.68 6.38 -15.25
CA MET A 95 -4.20 7.42 -14.35
C MET A 95 -3.80 7.17 -12.89
N HIS A 96 -3.86 8.21 -12.07
CA HIS A 96 -3.75 8.08 -10.62
C HIS A 96 -5.08 7.65 -9.97
N ALA A 97 -5.47 6.38 -10.19
CA ALA A 97 -6.72 5.84 -9.65
C ALA A 97 -6.67 5.47 -8.15
N CYS A 98 -5.54 5.71 -7.48
CA CYS A 98 -5.37 5.50 -6.03
C CYS A 98 -5.11 6.82 -5.26
N GLY A 99 -4.93 7.95 -5.97
CA GLY A 99 -4.74 9.27 -5.35
C GLY A 99 -3.31 9.58 -4.96
N HIS A 100 -2.32 8.88 -5.53
CA HIS A 100 -0.90 9.12 -5.22
C HIS A 100 -0.40 10.50 -5.69
N ASP A 101 -1.03 11.07 -6.72
CA ASP A 101 -0.86 12.48 -7.11
C ASP A 101 -1.28 13.44 -5.99
N LEU A 102 -2.43 13.17 -5.34
CA LEU A 102 -2.91 13.94 -4.17
C LEU A 102 -1.93 13.78 -3.00
N HIS A 103 -1.48 12.55 -2.70
CA HIS A 103 -0.55 12.29 -1.60
C HIS A 103 0.76 13.06 -1.79
N THR A 104 1.33 12.99 -3.00
CA THR A 104 2.55 13.70 -3.36
C THR A 104 2.38 15.22 -3.36
N ALA A 105 1.26 15.73 -3.87
CA ALA A 105 0.98 17.17 -3.85
C ALA A 105 0.81 17.69 -2.41
N VAL A 106 0.18 16.91 -1.52
CA VAL A 106 0.08 17.22 -0.09
C VAL A 106 1.45 17.25 0.56
N LEU A 107 2.32 16.27 0.28
CA LEU A 107 3.66 16.22 0.84
C LEU A 107 4.55 17.38 0.35
N LEU A 108 4.48 17.72 -0.94
CA LEU A 108 5.18 18.88 -1.52
C LEU A 108 4.69 20.20 -0.89
N GLY A 109 3.37 20.41 -0.75
CA GLY A 109 2.82 21.59 -0.07
C GLY A 109 3.21 21.65 1.40
N THR A 110 3.31 20.50 2.06
CA THR A 110 3.82 20.42 3.44
C THR A 110 5.30 20.81 3.51
N ALA A 111 6.11 20.34 2.55
CA ALA A 111 7.52 20.69 2.45
C ALA A 111 7.72 22.21 2.23
N GLU A 112 6.92 22.85 1.38
CA GLU A 112 6.95 24.32 1.16
C GLU A 112 6.71 25.11 2.46
N ILE A 113 5.82 24.63 3.33
CA ILE A 113 5.56 25.28 4.62
C ILE A 113 6.69 25.04 5.62
N LEU A 114 7.15 23.78 5.73
CA LEU A 114 8.07 23.37 6.78
C LEU A 114 9.53 23.74 6.45
N ALA A 115 9.90 23.91 5.18
CA ALA A 115 11.24 24.37 4.78
C ALA A 115 11.60 25.75 5.34
N THR A 116 10.60 26.58 5.65
CA THR A 116 10.79 27.92 6.24
C THR A 116 10.83 27.91 7.77
N ARG A 117 10.68 26.74 8.40
CA ARG A 117 10.58 26.60 9.87
C ARG A 117 11.85 26.01 10.47
N SER A 118 12.20 26.47 11.65
CA SER A 118 13.25 25.84 12.45
C SER A 118 12.62 24.78 13.34
N LEU A 119 12.78 23.51 12.97
CA LEU A 119 12.21 22.35 13.70
C LEU A 119 13.16 21.89 14.83
N PRO A 120 12.63 21.32 15.92
CA PRO A 120 13.46 20.75 16.98
C PRO A 120 14.12 19.42 16.63
N PHE A 121 13.70 18.75 15.56
CA PHE A 121 14.20 17.46 15.06
C PHE A 121 14.40 17.52 13.54
N ASN A 122 15.12 16.55 12.98
CA ASN A 122 15.23 16.40 11.52
C ASN A 122 13.90 15.95 10.93
N LEU A 123 13.57 16.45 9.75
CA LEU A 123 12.40 16.02 8.99
C LEU A 123 12.83 15.35 7.68
N MET A 124 12.37 14.12 7.49
CA MET A 124 12.59 13.34 6.28
C MET A 124 11.32 13.33 5.45
N PHE A 125 11.43 13.71 4.17
CA PHE A 125 10.35 13.64 3.19
C PHE A 125 10.60 12.45 2.27
N ILE A 126 9.79 11.42 2.36
CA ILE A 126 9.91 10.20 1.54
C ILE A 126 8.89 10.28 0.41
N PHE A 127 9.39 10.49 -0.79
CA PHE A 127 8.62 10.34 -2.02
C PHE A 127 8.92 8.94 -2.56
N GLN A 128 7.95 8.05 -2.45
CA GLN A 128 8.13 6.65 -2.70
C GLN A 128 7.51 6.23 -4.02
N HIS A 129 8.26 5.53 -4.84
CA HIS A 129 7.86 4.88 -6.08
C HIS A 129 7.20 3.53 -5.83
N GLY A 130 6.50 3.00 -6.83
CA GLY A 130 6.18 1.58 -6.99
C GLY A 130 5.38 0.95 -5.85
N GLU A 131 4.34 1.60 -5.30
CA GLU A 131 3.49 1.01 -4.26
C GLU A 131 2.60 -0.10 -4.82
N GLU A 132 2.07 0.08 -6.03
CA GLU A 132 1.02 -0.75 -6.62
C GLU A 132 1.53 -2.10 -7.16
N VAL A 133 2.84 -2.30 -7.23
CA VAL A 133 3.46 -3.51 -7.81
C VAL A 133 4.51 -4.09 -6.87
N LEU A 134 4.40 -5.39 -6.57
CA LEU A 134 5.40 -6.11 -5.79
C LEU A 134 6.80 -6.02 -6.44
N PRO A 135 7.87 -5.88 -5.64
CA PRO A 135 7.92 -6.01 -4.17
C PRO A 135 7.62 -4.76 -3.36
N GLY A 136 7.20 -3.65 -3.99
CA GLY A 136 6.93 -2.35 -3.40
C GLY A 136 8.20 -1.50 -3.20
N GLY A 137 8.10 -0.19 -3.49
CA GLY A 137 9.21 0.76 -3.38
C GLY A 137 9.65 1.03 -1.95
N ALA A 138 8.81 0.75 -0.95
CA ALA A 138 9.20 0.86 0.46
C ALA A 138 10.45 0.03 0.79
N ARG A 139 10.65 -1.11 0.10
CA ARG A 139 11.84 -1.94 0.26
C ARG A 139 13.14 -1.21 -0.11
N ASP A 140 13.11 -0.45 -1.20
CA ASP A 140 14.27 0.30 -1.67
C ASP A 140 14.59 1.49 -0.75
N ILE A 141 13.55 2.18 -0.25
CA ILE A 141 13.71 3.23 0.75
C ILE A 141 14.35 2.68 2.03
N ILE A 142 13.80 1.58 2.58
CA ILE A 142 14.32 0.96 3.81
C ILE A 142 15.75 0.43 3.60
N GLY A 143 16.07 -0.08 2.41
CA GLY A 143 17.40 -0.54 2.05
C GLY A 143 18.44 0.57 1.83
N ASN A 144 18.01 1.82 1.72
CA ASN A 144 18.87 2.95 1.46
C ASN A 144 19.75 3.30 2.66
N VAL A 145 21.05 3.48 2.45
CA VAL A 145 22.02 3.78 3.52
C VAL A 145 21.67 5.06 4.26
N PHE A 146 21.19 6.10 3.54
CA PHE A 146 20.80 7.36 4.17
C PHE A 146 19.61 7.17 5.12
N PHE A 147 18.58 6.40 4.70
CA PHE A 147 17.45 6.06 5.57
C PHE A 147 17.91 5.32 6.83
N GLN A 148 18.78 4.33 6.69
CA GLN A 148 19.28 3.52 7.80
C GLN A 148 20.15 4.32 8.79
N THR A 149 20.92 5.29 8.29
CA THR A 149 21.77 6.15 9.15
C THR A 149 21.01 7.28 9.84
N HIS A 150 19.81 7.62 9.34
CA HIS A 150 18.92 8.64 9.92
C HIS A 150 17.56 8.06 10.29
N LEU A 151 17.54 6.83 10.84
CA LEU A 151 16.33 6.05 11.10
C LEU A 151 15.28 6.89 11.85
N PRO A 152 14.07 7.08 11.29
CA PRO A 152 13.04 7.87 11.94
C PRO A 152 12.52 7.23 13.23
N GLU A 153 12.24 8.04 14.25
CA GLU A 153 11.53 7.60 15.45
C GLU A 153 10.01 7.51 15.25
N TRP A 154 9.51 8.09 14.17
CA TRP A 154 8.11 8.05 13.75
C TRP A 154 8.01 8.30 12.25
N ILE A 155 7.24 7.47 11.54
CA ILE A 155 6.88 7.69 10.15
C ILE A 155 5.38 7.84 9.98
N ILE A 156 4.95 8.82 9.18
CA ILE A 156 3.55 9.17 8.96
C ILE A 156 3.26 9.17 7.46
N ALA A 157 2.13 8.56 7.07
CA ALA A 157 1.61 8.67 5.71
C ALA A 157 0.12 8.99 5.72
N LEU A 158 -0.32 9.67 4.66
CA LEU A 158 -1.74 9.87 4.33
C LEU A 158 -2.11 8.99 3.14
N HIS A 159 -3.38 8.59 3.08
CA HIS A 159 -3.93 7.93 1.90
C HIS A 159 -5.38 8.37 1.66
N ALA A 160 -5.74 8.63 0.42
CA ALA A 160 -7.09 8.99 -0.01
C ALA A 160 -8.13 7.93 0.44
N GLU A 161 -9.26 8.40 0.94
CA GLU A 161 -10.37 7.57 1.37
C GLU A 161 -11.70 8.10 0.82
N PRO A 162 -12.20 7.53 -0.27
CA PRO A 162 -13.46 7.98 -0.89
C PRO A 162 -14.70 7.84 -0.01
N ASP A 163 -14.67 6.92 0.95
CA ASP A 163 -15.79 6.70 1.87
C ASP A 163 -15.87 7.76 2.98
N LEU A 164 -14.86 8.64 3.07
CA LEU A 164 -14.83 9.74 4.02
C LEU A 164 -15.05 11.09 3.31
N PRO A 165 -15.87 11.98 3.91
CA PRO A 165 -15.98 13.33 3.39
C PRO A 165 -14.70 14.15 3.61
N VAL A 166 -14.44 15.11 2.73
CA VAL A 166 -13.38 16.12 2.90
C VAL A 166 -13.48 16.78 4.28
N GLY A 167 -12.34 16.99 4.90
CA GLY A 167 -12.24 17.51 6.26
C GLY A 167 -12.29 16.44 7.35
N GLN A 168 -12.61 15.18 7.00
CA GLN A 168 -12.51 14.06 7.92
C GLN A 168 -11.21 13.27 7.74
N LEU A 169 -10.74 12.74 8.86
CA LEU A 169 -9.56 11.90 8.96
C LEU A 169 -9.90 10.60 9.68
N GLY A 170 -9.37 9.49 9.20
CA GLY A 170 -9.61 8.17 9.78
C GLY A 170 -8.32 7.52 10.25
N ILE A 171 -8.29 7.01 11.48
CA ILE A 171 -7.13 6.31 12.05
C ILE A 171 -7.59 5.04 12.75
N CYS A 172 -6.85 3.94 12.56
CA CYS A 172 -7.05 2.69 13.27
C CYS A 172 -5.78 2.36 14.08
N PRO A 173 -5.75 2.59 15.40
CA PRO A 173 -4.64 2.18 16.25
C PRO A 173 -4.46 0.65 16.26
N GLY A 174 -3.22 0.18 16.25
CA GLY A 174 -2.90 -1.24 16.22
C GLY A 174 -2.95 -1.86 14.82
N GLN A 175 -3.40 -3.11 14.72
CA GLN A 175 -3.57 -3.83 13.45
C GLN A 175 -4.57 -3.12 12.55
N TYR A 176 -4.15 -2.68 11.37
CA TYR A 176 -5.00 -1.88 10.49
C TYR A 176 -5.29 -2.55 9.15
N MET A 177 -4.25 -2.86 8.34
CA MET A 177 -4.42 -3.51 7.04
C MET A 177 -3.77 -4.89 7.03
N ALA A 178 -4.39 -5.84 6.34
CA ALA A 178 -3.91 -7.21 6.31
C ALA A 178 -2.59 -7.33 5.52
N SER A 179 -1.83 -8.38 5.81
CA SER A 179 -0.79 -8.87 4.89
C SER A 179 -1.42 -9.43 3.62
N GLY A 180 -0.65 -9.49 2.53
CA GLY A 180 -1.13 -10.10 1.29
C GLY A 180 -0.05 -10.91 0.61
N ASP A 181 -0.29 -12.21 0.46
CA ASP A 181 0.56 -13.13 -0.30
C ASP A 181 -0.24 -13.73 -1.45
N GLU A 182 0.43 -13.96 -2.56
CA GLU A 182 -0.11 -14.73 -3.68
C GLU A 182 0.40 -16.16 -3.59
N ILE A 183 -0.47 -17.12 -3.90
CA ILE A 183 -0.16 -18.54 -3.88
C ILE A 183 -0.36 -19.09 -5.28
N SER A 184 0.64 -19.75 -5.82
CA SER A 184 0.58 -20.54 -7.05
C SER A 184 0.99 -21.97 -6.75
N ILE A 185 0.13 -22.93 -7.07
CA ILE A 185 0.38 -24.35 -6.94
C ILE A 185 0.19 -24.98 -8.31
N THR A 186 1.27 -25.53 -8.87
CA THR A 186 1.22 -26.28 -10.12
C THR A 186 1.46 -27.76 -9.81
N LEU A 187 0.52 -28.62 -10.19
CA LEU A 187 0.63 -30.07 -10.06
C LEU A 187 1.03 -30.66 -11.40
N HIS A 188 2.03 -31.54 -11.37
CA HIS A 188 2.48 -32.30 -12.54
C HIS A 188 2.28 -33.80 -12.32
N GLY A 189 1.92 -34.51 -13.40
CA GLY A 189 1.73 -35.97 -13.37
C GLY A 189 1.71 -36.58 -14.78
N PRO A 190 1.66 -37.92 -14.88
CA PRO A 190 1.76 -38.62 -16.18
C PRO A 190 0.60 -38.31 -17.14
N GLY A 191 -0.57 -37.91 -16.61
CA GLY A 191 -1.79 -37.81 -17.42
C GLY A 191 -2.19 -39.14 -18.01
N GLY A 192 -3.34 -39.22 -18.70
CA GLY A 192 -3.75 -40.47 -19.29
C GLY A 192 -5.16 -40.45 -19.88
N HIS A 193 -5.62 -41.65 -20.33
CA HIS A 193 -6.97 -41.84 -20.80
C HIS A 193 -7.94 -41.89 -19.61
N ALA A 194 -8.98 -41.07 -19.60
CA ALA A 194 -9.90 -40.97 -18.45
C ALA A 194 -10.63 -42.26 -18.09
N ALA A 195 -10.75 -43.22 -19.04
CA ALA A 195 -11.33 -44.55 -18.80
C ALA A 195 -10.31 -45.56 -18.21
N LEU A 196 -9.02 -45.19 -18.07
CA LEU A 196 -7.96 -46.03 -17.52
C LEU A 196 -7.24 -45.27 -16.35
N PRO A 197 -7.98 -44.90 -15.29
CA PRO A 197 -7.46 -44.04 -14.21
C PRO A 197 -6.39 -44.74 -13.37
N ASP A 198 -6.35 -46.06 -13.36
CA ASP A 198 -5.35 -46.91 -12.69
C ASP A 198 -3.92 -46.75 -13.26
N GLN A 199 -3.79 -46.16 -14.47
CA GLN A 199 -2.53 -45.97 -15.18
C GLN A 199 -1.99 -44.50 -15.07
N SER A 200 -2.64 -43.67 -14.29
CA SER A 200 -2.31 -42.22 -14.19
C SER A 200 -2.59 -41.65 -12.81
N ALA A 201 -2.13 -40.42 -12.54
CA ALA A 201 -2.56 -39.65 -11.40
C ALA A 201 -3.63 -38.64 -11.84
N ASP A 202 -4.78 -38.66 -11.19
CA ASP A 202 -5.86 -37.72 -11.50
C ASP A 202 -5.59 -36.36 -10.85
N LEU A 203 -4.94 -35.49 -11.60
CA LEU A 203 -4.53 -34.16 -11.09
C LEU A 203 -5.71 -33.26 -10.76
N ILE A 204 -6.86 -33.41 -11.38
CA ILE A 204 -8.08 -32.65 -11.06
C ILE A 204 -8.60 -33.07 -9.68
N LEU A 205 -8.67 -34.37 -9.42
CA LEU A 205 -9.06 -34.89 -8.12
C LEU A 205 -8.08 -34.47 -7.03
N ILE A 206 -6.77 -34.58 -7.29
CA ILE A 206 -5.70 -34.18 -6.34
C ILE A 206 -5.80 -32.69 -6.02
N ALA A 207 -5.93 -31.82 -7.02
CA ALA A 207 -6.10 -30.37 -6.83
C ALA A 207 -7.36 -30.04 -6.01
N SER A 208 -8.46 -30.75 -6.25
CA SER A 208 -9.70 -30.58 -5.49
C SER A 208 -9.51 -30.95 -4.01
N HIS A 209 -8.84 -32.05 -3.71
CA HIS A 209 -8.48 -32.45 -2.35
C HIS A 209 -7.57 -31.39 -1.67
N ILE A 210 -6.61 -30.83 -2.38
CA ILE A 210 -5.73 -29.78 -1.87
C ILE A 210 -6.55 -28.54 -1.51
N VAL A 211 -7.43 -28.05 -2.39
CA VAL A 211 -8.27 -26.87 -2.11
C VAL A 211 -9.12 -27.09 -0.86
N VAL A 212 -9.77 -28.27 -0.74
CA VAL A 212 -10.60 -28.60 0.43
C VAL A 212 -9.75 -28.70 1.70
N ALA A 213 -8.64 -29.44 1.64
CA ALA A 213 -7.78 -29.64 2.81
C ALA A 213 -7.14 -28.33 3.31
N LEU A 214 -6.78 -27.41 2.41
CA LEU A 214 -6.21 -26.12 2.77
C LEU A 214 -7.19 -25.20 3.52
N GLN A 215 -8.51 -25.44 3.44
CA GLN A 215 -9.48 -24.67 4.24
C GLN A 215 -9.28 -24.87 5.75
N GLN A 216 -8.62 -25.94 6.19
CA GLN A 216 -8.25 -26.10 7.60
C GLN A 216 -7.29 -25.03 8.12
N ILE A 217 -6.51 -24.37 7.23
CA ILE A 217 -5.62 -23.26 7.60
C ILE A 217 -6.43 -22.16 8.30
N THR A 218 -7.57 -21.77 7.73
CA THR A 218 -8.43 -20.74 8.28
C THR A 218 -9.36 -21.25 9.37
N SER A 219 -9.88 -22.47 9.23
CA SER A 219 -10.94 -22.98 10.09
C SER A 219 -10.46 -23.76 11.31
N ARG A 220 -9.22 -24.27 11.33
CA ARG A 220 -8.69 -25.14 12.39
C ARG A 220 -7.30 -24.79 12.87
N ASN A 221 -6.50 -24.07 12.06
CA ASN A 221 -5.12 -23.74 12.41
C ASN A 221 -4.96 -22.29 12.86
N ALA A 222 -5.68 -21.34 12.24
CA ALA A 222 -5.71 -19.96 12.69
C ALA A 222 -6.41 -19.83 14.04
N SER A 223 -5.95 -18.91 14.89
CA SER A 223 -6.69 -18.52 16.08
C SER A 223 -8.08 -17.99 15.69
N PRO A 224 -9.16 -18.35 16.38
CA PRO A 224 -10.50 -17.84 16.07
C PRO A 224 -10.65 -16.32 16.29
N PHE A 225 -9.71 -15.68 16.98
CA PHE A 225 -9.65 -14.22 17.17
C PHE A 225 -8.81 -13.50 16.10
N LEU A 226 -8.15 -14.25 15.19
CA LEU A 226 -7.30 -13.69 14.17
C LEU A 226 -7.93 -13.87 12.78
N PRO A 227 -8.44 -12.78 12.15
CA PRO A 227 -8.97 -12.86 10.81
C PRO A 227 -7.91 -13.39 9.84
N THR A 228 -8.27 -14.45 9.11
CA THR A 228 -7.41 -15.12 8.15
C THR A 228 -8.23 -15.48 6.93
N VAL A 229 -7.71 -15.16 5.74
CA VAL A 229 -8.33 -15.49 4.45
C VAL A 229 -7.37 -16.34 3.63
N LEU A 230 -7.87 -17.44 3.10
CA LEU A 230 -7.22 -18.25 2.09
C LEU A 230 -8.24 -18.58 1.00
N THR A 231 -8.07 -18.02 -0.17
CA THR A 231 -9.01 -18.17 -1.28
C THR A 231 -8.27 -18.49 -2.56
N PHE A 232 -8.74 -19.48 -3.29
CA PHE A 232 -8.30 -19.80 -4.65
C PHE A 232 -9.31 -19.23 -5.64
N GLY A 233 -8.88 -18.24 -6.43
CA GLY A 233 -9.69 -17.61 -7.48
C GLY A 233 -9.51 -18.26 -8.85
N HIS A 234 -8.50 -19.11 -8.99
CA HIS A 234 -8.12 -19.70 -10.25
C HIS A 234 -7.83 -21.20 -10.09
N PHE A 235 -8.53 -22.02 -10.89
CA PHE A 235 -8.32 -23.45 -11.01
C PHE A 235 -8.30 -23.77 -12.51
N ARG A 236 -7.14 -24.01 -13.08
CA ARG A 236 -6.96 -24.17 -14.54
C ARG A 236 -6.30 -25.49 -14.88
N CYS A 237 -6.86 -26.17 -15.91
CA CYS A 237 -6.18 -27.20 -16.66
C CYS A 237 -6.57 -27.11 -18.14
N HIS A 238 -5.71 -27.58 -19.02
CA HIS A 238 -5.99 -27.70 -20.45
C HIS A 238 -6.05 -29.15 -20.81
N SER A 239 -7.28 -29.69 -21.03
CA SER A 239 -7.51 -31.09 -21.36
C SER A 239 -8.84 -31.27 -22.06
N MET A 240 -9.03 -32.43 -22.64
CA MET A 240 -10.32 -32.89 -23.22
C MET A 240 -11.07 -33.68 -22.17
N MET A 241 -12.41 -33.82 -22.33
CA MET A 241 -13.27 -34.52 -21.37
C MET A 241 -12.89 -35.99 -21.09
N ASN A 242 -12.16 -36.63 -22.01
CA ASN A 242 -11.71 -38.02 -21.92
C ASN A 242 -10.21 -38.16 -21.68
N ILE A 243 -9.52 -37.08 -21.25
CA ILE A 243 -8.08 -37.08 -21.00
C ILE A 243 -7.82 -36.52 -19.59
N ILE A 244 -7.08 -37.26 -18.76
CA ILE A 244 -6.54 -36.79 -17.51
C ILE A 244 -5.37 -35.85 -17.84
N PRO A 245 -5.39 -34.57 -17.38
CA PRO A 245 -4.35 -33.61 -17.70
C PRO A 245 -2.99 -33.97 -17.08
N LYS A 246 -1.90 -33.51 -17.72
CA LYS A 246 -0.53 -33.63 -17.18
C LYS A 246 -0.15 -32.48 -16.24
N GLU A 247 -0.96 -31.42 -16.23
CA GLU A 247 -0.76 -30.22 -15.41
C GLU A 247 -2.09 -29.66 -14.96
N VAL A 248 -2.14 -29.23 -13.68
CA VAL A 248 -3.24 -28.45 -13.11
C VAL A 248 -2.62 -27.32 -12.29
N ARG A 249 -3.15 -26.10 -12.45
CA ARG A 249 -2.69 -24.91 -11.75
C ARG A 249 -3.79 -24.31 -10.88
N LEU A 250 -3.44 -24.01 -9.64
CA LEU A 250 -4.25 -23.29 -8.65
C LEU A 250 -3.58 -21.96 -8.33
N GLU A 251 -4.33 -20.86 -8.35
CA GLU A 251 -3.82 -19.55 -7.94
C GLU A 251 -4.79 -18.93 -6.95
N GLY A 252 -4.23 -18.31 -5.90
CA GLY A 252 -5.03 -17.78 -4.80
C GLY A 252 -4.30 -16.70 -4.01
N THR A 253 -4.97 -16.22 -2.97
CA THR A 253 -4.44 -15.21 -2.05
C THR A 253 -4.53 -15.67 -0.61
N PHE A 254 -3.53 -15.30 0.19
CA PHE A 254 -3.50 -15.48 1.63
C PHE A 254 -3.37 -14.14 2.32
N ARG A 255 -4.23 -13.87 3.33
CA ARG A 255 -4.26 -12.61 4.06
C ARG A 255 -4.45 -12.85 5.56
N THR A 256 -3.72 -12.08 6.38
CA THR A 256 -3.84 -12.13 7.86
C THR A 256 -3.34 -10.82 8.48
N PHE A 257 -3.51 -10.67 9.81
CA PHE A 257 -3.05 -9.50 10.58
C PHE A 257 -1.89 -9.83 11.53
N ASP A 258 -1.26 -11.00 11.41
CA ASP A 258 -0.16 -11.43 12.28
C ASP A 258 0.96 -12.06 11.45
N GLU A 259 2.16 -11.49 11.55
CA GLU A 259 3.32 -11.93 10.75
C GLU A 259 3.85 -13.29 11.19
N THR A 260 3.77 -13.63 12.49
CA THR A 260 4.20 -14.93 12.99
C THR A 260 3.30 -16.03 12.42
N TRP A 261 1.98 -15.82 12.53
CA TRP A 261 0.99 -16.71 11.92
C TRP A 261 1.13 -16.79 10.39
N ARG A 262 1.41 -15.65 9.75
CA ARG A 262 1.62 -15.60 8.30
C ARG A 262 2.72 -16.57 7.86
N GLN A 263 3.87 -16.58 8.51
CA GLN A 263 5.00 -17.48 8.18
C GLN A 263 4.66 -18.94 8.51
N GLU A 264 3.99 -19.17 9.64
CA GLU A 264 3.55 -20.51 10.02
C GLU A 264 2.53 -21.06 9.01
N ALA A 265 1.54 -20.25 8.61
CA ALA A 265 0.54 -20.64 7.62
C ALA A 265 1.16 -20.99 6.26
N LYS A 266 2.10 -20.17 5.75
CA LYS A 266 2.85 -20.48 4.51
C LYS A 266 3.55 -21.84 4.60
N THR A 267 4.18 -22.14 5.73
CA THR A 267 4.83 -23.42 5.99
C THR A 267 3.83 -24.58 5.99
N ARG A 268 2.67 -24.39 6.64
CA ARG A 268 1.60 -25.39 6.68
C ARG A 268 0.98 -25.64 5.30
N ILE A 269 0.72 -24.56 4.53
CA ILE A 269 0.20 -24.66 3.15
C ILE A 269 1.12 -25.51 2.29
N ARG A 270 2.44 -25.24 2.30
CA ARG A 270 3.43 -26.07 1.57
C ARG A 270 3.39 -27.53 2.00
N ARG A 271 3.42 -27.78 3.30
CA ARG A 271 3.44 -29.16 3.85
C ARG A 271 2.19 -29.94 3.48
N ILE A 272 1.00 -29.36 3.63
CA ILE A 272 -0.27 -30.04 3.32
C ILE A 272 -0.36 -30.33 1.82
N THR A 273 -0.04 -29.35 0.98
CA THR A 273 -0.06 -29.50 -0.48
C THR A 273 0.88 -30.60 -0.95
N THR A 274 2.13 -30.60 -0.46
CA THR A 274 3.13 -31.61 -0.83
C THR A 274 2.67 -33.01 -0.40
N ALA A 275 2.22 -33.18 0.86
CA ALA A 275 1.81 -34.48 1.37
C ALA A 275 0.63 -35.08 0.58
N ILE A 276 -0.37 -34.27 0.23
CA ILE A 276 -1.52 -34.75 -0.57
C ILE A 276 -1.08 -35.08 -2.00
N ALA A 277 -0.33 -34.21 -2.66
CA ALA A 277 0.09 -34.43 -4.04
C ALA A 277 0.94 -35.70 -4.17
N GLU A 278 1.96 -35.85 -3.35
CA GLU A 278 2.86 -37.00 -3.39
C GLU A 278 2.16 -38.32 -3.02
N SER A 279 1.30 -38.30 -2.00
CA SER A 279 0.54 -39.50 -1.61
C SER A 279 -0.39 -40.05 -2.71
N MET A 280 -0.79 -39.19 -3.66
CA MET A 280 -1.66 -39.53 -4.79
C MET A 280 -0.90 -39.59 -6.13
N GLY A 281 0.44 -39.53 -6.12
CA GLY A 281 1.27 -39.76 -7.32
C GLY A 281 1.51 -38.50 -8.17
N ALA A 282 1.27 -37.28 -7.64
CA ALA A 282 1.57 -36.03 -8.34
C ALA A 282 2.81 -35.35 -7.75
N GLN A 283 3.45 -34.50 -8.56
CA GLN A 283 4.58 -33.64 -8.16
C GLN A 283 4.11 -32.18 -8.05
N PRO A 284 4.14 -31.56 -6.87
CA PRO A 284 3.74 -30.15 -6.71
C PRO A 284 4.92 -29.20 -6.88
N ALA A 285 4.73 -28.11 -7.64
CA ALA A 285 5.54 -26.90 -7.58
C ALA A 285 4.73 -25.84 -6.85
N ILE A 286 5.28 -25.30 -5.74
CA ILE A 286 4.55 -24.38 -4.85
C ILE A 286 5.32 -23.08 -4.72
N GLU A 287 4.74 -22.02 -5.25
CA GLU A 287 5.25 -20.66 -5.11
C GLU A 287 4.29 -19.87 -4.20
N ILE A 288 4.83 -19.24 -3.18
CA ILE A 288 4.11 -18.31 -2.32
C ILE A 288 4.96 -17.05 -2.27
N THR A 289 4.43 -15.96 -2.81
CA THR A 289 5.14 -14.67 -2.84
C THR A 289 5.40 -14.18 -1.42
N ASP A 290 6.43 -13.38 -1.27
CA ASP A 290 6.63 -12.58 -0.06
C ASP A 290 6.04 -11.19 -0.30
N GLY A 291 4.71 -11.12 -0.24
CA GLY A 291 3.95 -9.89 -0.46
C GLY A 291 4.07 -8.87 0.66
N TYR A 292 3.13 -7.96 0.75
CA TYR A 292 3.19 -6.92 1.78
C TYR A 292 2.85 -7.48 3.17
N PRO A 293 3.57 -7.08 4.23
CA PRO A 293 3.25 -7.48 5.60
C PRO A 293 1.96 -6.82 6.09
N CYS A 294 1.49 -7.15 7.28
CA CYS A 294 0.37 -6.44 7.89
C CYS A 294 0.79 -5.03 8.33
N LEU A 295 -0.04 -4.04 8.05
CA LEU A 295 0.17 -2.67 8.50
C LEU A 295 -0.26 -2.54 9.97
N TYR A 296 0.65 -2.03 10.77
CA TYR A 296 0.45 -1.81 12.20
C TYR A 296 0.69 -0.34 12.56
N ASN A 297 -0.37 0.36 12.94
CA ASN A 297 -0.24 1.71 13.49
C ASN A 297 0.14 1.60 14.95
N GLN A 298 1.35 2.05 15.31
CA GLN A 298 1.80 2.02 16.72
C GLN A 298 0.77 2.73 17.62
N PRO A 299 0.16 2.04 18.61
CA PRO A 299 -0.98 2.58 19.36
C PRO A 299 -0.69 3.93 20.00
N GLU A 300 0.47 4.09 20.65
CA GLU A 300 0.85 5.33 21.32
C GLU A 300 0.98 6.50 20.33
N LYS A 301 1.60 6.26 19.18
CA LYS A 301 1.76 7.27 18.11
C LYS A 301 0.44 7.58 17.40
N ALA A 302 -0.40 6.56 17.20
CA ALA A 302 -1.73 6.74 16.63
C ALA A 302 -2.65 7.55 17.56
N GLU A 303 -2.62 7.28 18.87
CA GLU A 303 -3.39 8.06 19.87
C GLU A 303 -2.84 9.50 20.00
N GLN A 304 -1.53 9.67 19.98
CA GLN A 304 -0.90 11.00 19.91
C GLN A 304 -1.40 11.77 18.67
N ALA A 305 -1.37 11.14 17.50
CA ALA A 305 -1.88 11.75 16.27
C ALA A 305 -3.37 12.11 16.38
N ILE A 306 -4.21 11.21 16.90
CA ILE A 306 -5.65 11.47 17.12
C ILE A 306 -5.84 12.70 18.01
N GLY A 307 -5.10 12.82 19.11
CA GLY A 307 -5.19 13.95 20.03
C GLY A 307 -4.83 15.29 19.38
N ILE A 308 -3.72 15.33 18.64
CA ILE A 308 -3.26 16.53 17.90
C ILE A 308 -4.32 16.91 16.84
N LEU A 309 -4.78 15.95 16.06
CA LEU A 309 -5.71 16.20 14.96
C LEU A 309 -7.10 16.61 15.45
N LYS A 310 -7.58 16.06 16.57
CA LYS A 310 -8.82 16.52 17.21
C LYS A 310 -8.75 17.97 17.68
N THR A 311 -7.60 18.39 18.17
CA THR A 311 -7.34 19.78 18.54
C THR A 311 -7.36 20.69 17.30
N GLU A 312 -6.80 20.25 16.17
CA GLU A 312 -6.74 21.02 14.93
C GLU A 312 -8.08 21.08 14.19
N PHE A 313 -8.77 19.94 14.05
CA PHE A 313 -9.97 19.79 13.18
C PHE A 313 -11.29 19.68 13.95
N GLY A 314 -11.24 19.40 15.26
CA GLY A 314 -12.41 19.11 16.09
C GLY A 314 -12.70 17.60 16.23
N GLU A 315 -13.35 17.26 17.33
CA GLU A 315 -13.64 15.87 17.75
C GLU A 315 -14.34 15.02 16.68
N LYS A 316 -15.29 15.63 15.93
CA LYS A 316 -16.11 14.94 14.94
C LYS A 316 -15.41 14.65 13.62
N GLN A 317 -14.29 15.33 13.38
CA GLN A 317 -13.55 15.20 12.12
C GLN A 317 -12.48 14.10 12.17
N VAL A 318 -12.15 13.59 13.34
CA VAL A 318 -11.16 12.52 13.50
C VAL A 318 -11.86 11.27 14.02
N ILE A 319 -12.03 10.28 13.14
CA ILE A 319 -12.78 9.06 13.43
C ILE A 319 -11.86 7.86 13.60
N ARG A 320 -12.29 6.89 14.40
CA ARG A 320 -11.63 5.60 14.50
C ARG A 320 -12.15 4.66 13.44
N LEU A 321 -11.24 4.10 12.66
CA LEU A 321 -11.56 3.13 11.63
C LEU A 321 -11.46 1.69 12.15
N GLY A 322 -12.16 0.79 11.51
CA GLY A 322 -11.98 -0.65 11.66
C GLY A 322 -10.82 -1.19 10.81
N ARG A 323 -10.42 -2.44 11.09
CA ARG A 323 -9.46 -3.18 10.28
C ARG A 323 -10.01 -3.44 8.88
N ARG A 324 -9.12 -3.54 7.87
CA ARG A 324 -9.48 -3.85 6.48
C ARG A 324 -8.55 -4.89 5.86
N MET A 325 -9.07 -5.65 4.91
CA MET A 325 -8.33 -6.75 4.27
C MET A 325 -7.52 -6.33 3.04
N THR A 326 -7.47 -5.04 2.72
CA THR A 326 -6.59 -4.47 1.69
C THR A 326 -5.15 -4.44 2.19
N THR A 327 -4.19 -4.35 1.27
CA THR A 327 -2.75 -4.32 1.55
C THR A 327 -2.17 -2.96 1.19
N GLU A 328 -0.98 -2.68 1.71
CA GLU A 328 -0.26 -1.42 1.51
C GLU A 328 1.23 -1.65 1.83
N ASP A 329 2.15 -1.20 0.99
CA ASP A 329 3.58 -1.44 1.18
C ASP A 329 4.20 -0.58 2.30
N PHE A 330 3.52 0.52 2.71
CA PHE A 330 3.86 1.28 3.93
C PHE A 330 3.93 0.37 5.16
N ALA A 331 3.26 -0.76 5.13
CA ALA A 331 3.35 -1.80 6.15
C ALA A 331 4.80 -2.24 6.42
N ARG A 332 5.70 -2.18 5.44
CA ARG A 332 7.11 -2.52 5.63
C ARG A 332 7.80 -1.59 6.62
N TYR A 333 7.48 -0.30 6.59
CA TYR A 333 7.98 0.65 7.60
C TYR A 333 7.42 0.32 8.99
N SER A 334 6.14 -0.05 9.08
CA SER A 334 5.49 -0.35 10.36
C SER A 334 6.02 -1.63 11.03
N GLN A 335 6.72 -2.51 10.30
CA GLN A 335 7.44 -3.65 10.87
C GLN A 335 8.80 -3.23 11.46
N LEU A 336 9.31 -2.07 11.09
CA LEU A 336 10.67 -1.63 11.43
C LEU A 336 10.69 -0.56 12.51
N LEU A 337 9.71 0.34 12.51
CA LEU A 337 9.67 1.52 13.37
C LEU A 337 8.23 1.98 13.67
N PRO A 338 8.02 2.83 14.67
CA PRO A 338 6.71 3.41 14.96
C PRO A 338 6.13 4.13 13.73
N ALA A 339 4.93 3.70 13.30
CA ALA A 339 4.27 4.19 12.11
C ALA A 339 2.84 4.62 12.38
N THR A 340 2.35 5.60 11.62
CA THR A 340 0.95 6.01 11.63
C THR A 340 0.47 6.27 10.20
N PHE A 341 -0.47 5.46 9.76
CA PHE A 341 -1.12 5.57 8.45
C PHE A 341 -2.53 6.13 8.65
N ILE A 342 -2.82 7.25 8.01
CA ILE A 342 -4.02 8.06 8.21
C ILE A 342 -4.82 8.09 6.92
N ARG A 343 -6.12 7.83 6.99
CA ARG A 343 -7.03 8.02 5.85
C ARG A 343 -7.50 9.47 5.78
N LEU A 344 -7.37 10.03 4.61
CA LEU A 344 -7.76 11.41 4.27
C LEU A 344 -9.06 11.37 3.46
N GLY A 345 -10.13 11.94 3.98
CA GLY A 345 -11.40 12.04 3.26
C GLY A 345 -11.28 12.89 2.00
N VAL A 346 -11.76 12.36 0.87
CA VAL A 346 -11.60 12.96 -0.46
C VAL A 346 -12.92 13.13 -1.22
N SER A 347 -14.07 12.80 -0.63
CA SER A 347 -15.39 12.98 -1.24
C SER A 347 -16.13 14.18 -0.66
N SER A 348 -17.02 14.80 -1.44
CA SER A 348 -18.03 15.71 -0.94
C SER A 348 -19.39 15.40 -1.57
N THR A 349 -20.46 15.99 -1.05
CA THR A 349 -21.81 15.81 -1.61
C THR A 349 -21.95 16.37 -3.02
N THR A 350 -21.15 17.38 -3.35
CA THR A 350 -21.10 18.01 -4.68
C THR A 350 -20.06 17.36 -5.59
N HIS A 351 -19.12 16.60 -5.04
CA HIS A 351 -18.06 15.93 -5.75
C HIS A 351 -17.77 14.53 -5.13
N PRO A 352 -18.58 13.50 -5.46
CA PRO A 352 -18.29 12.12 -5.08
C PRO A 352 -17.02 11.64 -5.78
N ALA A 353 -16.03 11.18 -5.01
CA ALA A 353 -14.71 10.88 -5.56
C ALA A 353 -14.62 9.58 -6.40
N GLY A 354 -15.68 8.79 -6.50
CA GLY A 354 -15.59 7.46 -7.11
C GLY A 354 -14.85 6.45 -6.20
N LYS A 355 -14.67 5.22 -6.67
CA LYS A 355 -13.92 4.20 -5.94
C LYS A 355 -12.47 4.20 -6.37
N LEU A 356 -11.57 3.88 -5.43
CA LEU A 356 -10.16 3.61 -5.76
C LEU A 356 -10.06 2.48 -6.80
N HIS A 357 -9.03 2.54 -7.65
CA HIS A 357 -8.76 1.57 -8.71
C HIS A 357 -9.88 1.47 -9.77
N THR A 358 -10.63 2.56 -9.95
CA THR A 358 -11.65 2.64 -11.03
C THR A 358 -11.46 3.89 -11.89
N PRO A 359 -11.94 3.88 -13.15
CA PRO A 359 -11.89 5.06 -14.05
C PRO A 359 -12.58 6.32 -13.50
N GLU A 360 -13.51 6.15 -12.57
CA GLU A 360 -14.33 7.20 -11.98
C GLU A 360 -13.67 7.89 -10.78
N PHE A 361 -12.50 7.41 -10.33
CA PHE A 361 -11.83 8.01 -9.18
C PHE A 361 -11.30 9.40 -9.52
N PHE A 362 -11.80 10.41 -8.82
CA PHE A 362 -11.33 11.80 -8.89
C PHE A 362 -11.58 12.51 -7.56
N PRO A 363 -10.54 12.86 -6.76
CA PRO A 363 -10.72 13.41 -5.42
C PRO A 363 -11.23 14.86 -5.46
N ASP A 364 -12.02 15.26 -4.46
CA ASP A 364 -12.28 16.68 -4.21
C ASP A 364 -11.00 17.37 -3.73
N LEU A 365 -10.55 18.37 -4.50
CA LEU A 365 -9.27 19.06 -4.25
C LEU A 365 -9.24 19.91 -2.96
N ALA A 366 -10.36 20.09 -2.29
CA ALA A 366 -10.36 20.64 -0.93
C ALA A 366 -9.65 19.72 0.07
N ALA A 367 -9.46 18.45 -0.26
CA ALA A 367 -8.65 17.51 0.51
C ALA A 367 -7.16 17.91 0.59
N LEU A 368 -6.62 18.66 -0.39
CA LEU A 368 -5.25 19.19 -0.35
C LEU A 368 -4.99 20.01 0.92
N GLU A 369 -5.89 20.97 1.21
CA GLU A 369 -5.77 21.76 2.43
C GLU A 369 -5.82 20.91 3.69
N THR A 370 -6.79 19.97 3.76
CA THR A 370 -6.92 19.07 4.90
C THR A 370 -5.66 18.23 5.08
N GLY A 371 -5.11 17.66 4.01
CA GLY A 371 -3.91 16.85 4.05
C GLY A 371 -2.67 17.63 4.53
N ILE A 372 -2.43 18.80 3.96
CA ILE A 372 -1.30 19.68 4.34
C ILE A 372 -1.43 20.11 5.82
N ARG A 373 -2.61 20.55 6.26
CA ARG A 373 -2.84 20.89 7.66
C ARG A 373 -2.61 19.71 8.58
N THR A 374 -3.01 18.51 8.16
CA THR A 374 -2.79 17.28 8.92
C THR A 374 -1.31 17.03 9.16
N LEU A 375 -0.51 16.98 8.11
CA LEU A 375 0.94 16.73 8.23
C LEU A 375 1.64 17.85 9.00
N CYS A 376 1.34 19.11 8.69
CA CYS A 376 1.91 20.25 9.43
C CYS A 376 1.55 20.23 10.91
N SER A 377 0.29 19.86 11.27
CA SER A 377 -0.13 19.80 12.68
C SER A 377 0.62 18.72 13.45
N LEU A 378 0.81 17.54 12.83
CA LEU A 378 1.54 16.43 13.44
C LEU A 378 3.03 16.76 13.66
N ILE A 379 3.63 17.53 12.76
CA ILE A 379 5.03 17.94 12.89
C ILE A 379 5.21 19.10 13.88
N LEU A 380 4.36 20.13 13.80
CA LEU A 380 4.53 21.35 14.60
C LEU A 380 4.05 21.21 16.06
N ASN A 381 3.25 20.19 16.38
CA ASN A 381 2.78 19.90 17.74
C ASN A 381 3.33 18.56 18.27
N ASN A 382 4.47 18.11 17.73
CA ASN A 382 5.19 16.93 18.22
C ASN A 382 6.35 17.37 19.09
N ASP A 383 6.07 17.61 20.37
CA ASP A 383 7.07 17.98 21.40
C ASP A 383 7.85 16.77 21.94
#